data_91c6686e473b4a6e131f930fb4857329
#
_entry.id   91c6686e473b4a6e131f930fb4857329
#
_cell.length_a   1.000
_cell.length_b   1.000
_cell.length_c   1.000
_cell.angle_alpha   90.00
_cell.angle_beta   90.00
_cell.angle_gamma   90.00
#
_symmetry.space_group_name_H-M   'P 1'
#
loop_
_entity.id
_entity.type
_entity.pdbx_description
1 polymer ?
#
loop_
_entity_poly.entity_id
_entity_poly.type
_entity_poly.pdbx_seq_one_letter_code
_entity_poly.pdbx_strand_id
1 'polypeptide(L)'
;MCRRDGAFRAYLMQDLELFGYTTCEGCPGGNVEYAPEEMKNNGATVIHLATGLVVGYPPCPHLDHFRRFIPEKYGIPVVVGTHPIPQKYLLTHERLGTWNGPEWPELIAPTLADERTRLAYD
;
A
#
# COMPACT_ATOMS: atom_id res chain seq x y z
N MET A 1 8.17 -16.09 4.44
CA MET A 1 7.54 -15.41 5.61
C MET A 1 7.64 -13.90 5.41
N CYS A 2 6.56 -13.18 5.60
CA CYS A 2 6.56 -11.73 5.46
C CYS A 2 7.30 -11.07 6.62
N ARG A 3 8.23 -10.16 6.32
CA ARG A 3 8.78 -9.27 7.34
C ARG A 3 7.68 -8.29 7.75
N ARG A 4 7.63 -8.00 9.03
CA ARG A 4 6.60 -7.09 9.58
C ARG A 4 7.15 -5.68 9.75
N ASP A 5 7.79 -5.18 8.69
CA ASP A 5 8.29 -3.81 8.61
C ASP A 5 7.28 -2.93 7.87
N GLY A 6 7.44 -1.62 7.95
CA GLY A 6 6.55 -0.68 7.27
C GLY A 6 5.11 -0.84 7.72
N ALA A 7 4.17 -0.91 6.79
CA ALA A 7 2.75 -1.03 7.10
C ALA A 7 2.38 -2.34 7.80
N PHE A 8 3.17 -3.41 7.62
CA PHE A 8 2.94 -4.67 8.29
C PHE A 8 3.28 -4.64 9.79
N ARG A 9 3.95 -3.60 10.25
CA ARG A 9 4.29 -3.43 11.68
C ARG A 9 3.04 -3.43 12.56
N ALA A 10 1.89 -3.02 12.03
CA ALA A 10 0.62 -3.05 12.75
C ALA A 10 0.21 -4.45 13.21
N TYR A 11 0.80 -5.49 12.63
CA TYR A 11 0.44 -6.89 12.92
C TYR A 11 1.51 -7.65 13.71
N LEU A 12 2.42 -6.95 14.42
CA LEU A 12 3.52 -7.59 15.15
C LEU A 12 3.04 -8.66 16.15
N MET A 13 1.86 -8.46 16.73
CA MET A 13 1.29 -9.36 17.73
C MET A 13 0.29 -10.35 17.15
N GLN A 14 0.17 -10.43 15.84
CA GLN A 14 -0.79 -11.29 15.16
C GLN A 14 -0.07 -12.27 14.23
N ASP A 15 -0.66 -13.45 14.03
CA ASP A 15 -0.23 -14.35 12.99
C ASP A 15 -0.71 -13.82 11.63
N LEU A 16 0.19 -13.80 10.65
CA LEU A 16 -0.13 -13.37 9.30
C LEU A 16 0.02 -14.54 8.31
N GLU A 17 -0.92 -14.61 7.38
CA GLU A 17 -0.89 -15.55 6.30
C GLU A 17 -1.17 -14.82 4.98
N LEU A 18 -0.32 -15.04 3.97
CA LEU A 18 -0.48 -14.46 2.65
C LEU A 18 -1.44 -15.33 1.83
N PHE A 19 -2.67 -14.83 1.58
CA PHE A 19 -3.66 -15.55 0.80
C PHE A 19 -3.54 -15.35 -0.70
N GLY A 20 -2.83 -14.32 -1.13
CA GLY A 20 -2.61 -14.08 -2.55
C GLY A 20 -1.98 -12.75 -2.83
N TYR A 21 -1.53 -12.57 -4.06
CA TYR A 21 -1.03 -11.30 -4.56
C TYR A 21 -1.31 -11.20 -6.06
N THR A 22 -1.36 -9.99 -6.56
CA THR A 22 -1.51 -9.74 -7.99
C THR A 22 -0.81 -8.44 -8.37
N THR A 23 -0.66 -8.22 -9.66
CA THR A 23 -0.16 -6.96 -10.21
C THR A 23 -1.28 -6.22 -10.92
N CYS A 24 -1.09 -4.91 -11.17
CA CYS A 24 -2.08 -4.12 -11.87
C CYS A 24 -2.12 -4.38 -13.37
N GLU A 25 -1.09 -5.00 -13.93
CA GLU A 25 -0.93 -5.23 -15.39
C GLU A 25 -1.02 -3.93 -16.22
N GLY A 26 -0.70 -2.80 -15.61
CA GLY A 26 -0.77 -1.49 -16.24
C GLY A 26 -2.08 -0.76 -16.00
N CYS A 27 -2.09 0.53 -16.30
CA CYS A 27 -3.27 1.37 -16.13
C CYS A 27 -4.39 0.98 -17.09
N PRO A 28 -5.64 1.03 -16.66
CA PRO A 28 -6.16 1.55 -15.38
C PRO A 28 -6.16 0.54 -14.23
N GLY A 29 -5.53 -0.61 -14.36
CA GLY A 29 -5.36 -1.54 -13.25
C GLY A 29 -6.58 -2.37 -12.90
N GLY A 30 -7.29 -2.88 -13.89
CA GLY A 30 -8.51 -3.68 -13.68
C GLY A 30 -8.31 -4.89 -12.78
N ASN A 31 -7.11 -5.50 -12.79
CA ASN A 31 -6.82 -6.63 -11.90
C ASN A 31 -6.93 -6.24 -10.42
N VAL A 32 -6.56 -5.01 -10.07
CA VAL A 32 -6.65 -4.54 -8.69
C VAL A 32 -8.11 -4.38 -8.25
N GLU A 33 -9.00 -4.12 -9.19
CA GLU A 33 -10.43 -4.01 -8.89
C GLU A 33 -11.12 -5.37 -8.70
N TYR A 34 -10.64 -6.41 -9.35
CA TYR A 34 -11.29 -7.74 -9.34
C TYR A 34 -10.65 -8.74 -8.37
N ALA A 35 -9.33 -8.74 -8.26
CA ALA A 35 -8.61 -9.71 -7.43
C ALA A 35 -9.05 -9.72 -5.95
N PRO A 36 -9.40 -8.58 -5.33
CA PRO A 36 -9.84 -8.60 -3.93
C PRO A 36 -11.08 -9.45 -3.66
N GLU A 37 -11.97 -9.60 -4.63
CA GLU A 37 -13.14 -10.46 -4.47
C GLU A 37 -12.72 -11.92 -4.25
N GLU A 38 -11.84 -12.43 -5.08
CA GLU A 38 -11.34 -13.79 -4.95
C GLU A 38 -10.52 -13.97 -3.68
N MET A 39 -9.69 -13.01 -3.35
CA MET A 39 -8.90 -13.05 -2.11
C MET A 39 -9.80 -13.10 -0.88
N LYS A 40 -10.84 -12.28 -0.83
CA LYS A 40 -11.84 -12.30 0.25
C LYS A 40 -12.54 -13.63 0.33
N ASN A 41 -12.97 -14.18 -0.80
CA ASN A 41 -13.66 -15.47 -0.85
C ASN A 41 -12.76 -16.61 -0.37
N ASN A 42 -11.45 -16.48 -0.51
CA ASN A 42 -10.48 -17.45 -0.02
C ASN A 42 -10.05 -17.22 1.43
N GLY A 43 -10.61 -16.22 2.11
CA GLY A 43 -10.40 -16.01 3.54
C GLY A 43 -9.54 -14.79 3.92
N ALA A 44 -9.13 -13.97 2.97
CA ALA A 44 -8.38 -12.75 3.28
C ALA A 44 -9.24 -11.79 4.09
N THR A 45 -8.65 -11.13 5.08
CA THR A 45 -9.33 -10.19 5.97
C THR A 45 -8.89 -8.75 5.78
N VAL A 46 -7.81 -8.52 5.03
CA VAL A 46 -7.30 -7.19 4.73
C VAL A 46 -6.54 -7.25 3.40
N ILE A 47 -6.64 -6.18 2.63
CA ILE A 47 -5.89 -6.02 1.38
C ILE A 47 -4.83 -4.93 1.60
N HIS A 48 -3.59 -5.21 1.24
CA HIS A 48 -2.52 -4.21 1.21
C HIS A 48 -2.23 -3.81 -0.23
N LEU A 49 -2.30 -2.51 -0.50
CA LEU A 49 -1.82 -1.94 -1.75
C LEU A 49 -0.32 -1.69 -1.60
N ALA A 50 0.47 -2.20 -2.52
CA ALA A 50 1.93 -2.21 -2.38
C ALA A 50 2.54 -0.82 -2.28
N THR A 51 3.58 -0.69 -1.47
CA THR A 51 4.36 0.55 -1.34
C THR A 51 4.84 1.07 -2.70
N GLY A 52 5.14 0.18 -3.66
CA GLY A 52 5.54 0.57 -5.01
C GLY A 52 4.55 1.47 -5.74
N LEU A 53 3.25 1.37 -5.41
CA LEU A 53 2.23 2.25 -5.98
C LEU A 53 2.35 3.69 -5.44
N VAL A 54 2.93 3.85 -4.27
CA VAL A 54 3.09 5.15 -3.60
C VAL A 54 4.37 5.85 -4.04
N VAL A 55 5.45 5.09 -4.23
CA VAL A 55 6.80 5.64 -4.41
C VAL A 55 7.25 5.75 -5.86
N GLY A 56 6.38 5.47 -6.81
CA GLY A 56 6.69 5.65 -8.22
C GLY A 56 6.88 7.13 -8.61
N TYR A 57 7.45 7.35 -9.78
CA TYR A 57 7.64 8.68 -10.35
C TYR A 57 6.99 8.74 -11.74
N PRO A 58 5.70 9.10 -11.84
CA PRO A 58 4.79 9.51 -10.75
C PRO A 58 4.25 8.32 -9.96
N PRO A 59 3.68 8.57 -8.77
CA PRO A 59 2.92 7.56 -8.06
C PRO A 59 1.70 7.10 -8.86
N CYS A 60 1.13 5.95 -8.51
CA CYS A 60 -0.06 5.45 -9.18
C CYS A 60 -1.20 6.48 -9.12
N PRO A 61 -1.72 6.94 -10.28
CA PRO A 61 -2.80 7.94 -10.28
C PRO A 61 -4.15 7.37 -9.85
N HIS A 62 -4.27 6.04 -9.77
CA HIS A 62 -5.51 5.36 -9.39
C HIS A 62 -5.50 4.86 -7.94
N LEU A 63 -4.47 5.20 -7.17
CA LEU A 63 -4.30 4.69 -5.81
C LEU A 63 -5.46 5.05 -4.90
N ASP A 64 -5.89 6.32 -4.91
CA ASP A 64 -7.01 6.75 -4.09
C ASP A 64 -8.32 6.07 -4.51
N HIS A 65 -8.51 5.85 -5.81
CA HIS A 65 -9.65 5.10 -6.32
C HIS A 65 -9.69 3.68 -5.75
N PHE A 66 -8.58 2.95 -5.81
CA PHE A 66 -8.52 1.58 -5.29
C PHE A 66 -8.74 1.53 -3.78
N ARG A 67 -8.17 2.47 -3.05
CA ARG A 67 -8.35 2.57 -1.60
C ARG A 67 -9.81 2.71 -1.20
N ARG A 68 -10.59 3.41 -2.00
CA ARG A 68 -12.01 3.63 -1.76
C ARG A 68 -12.90 2.54 -2.35
N PHE A 69 -12.58 2.11 -3.56
CA PHE A 69 -13.38 1.15 -4.32
C PHE A 69 -13.46 -0.21 -3.65
N ILE A 70 -12.33 -0.74 -3.20
CA ILE A 70 -12.26 -2.10 -2.66
C ILE A 70 -13.11 -2.26 -1.40
N PRO A 71 -13.01 -1.38 -0.38
CA PRO A 71 -13.89 -1.49 0.78
C PRO A 71 -15.36 -1.29 0.44
N GLU A 72 -15.69 -0.36 -0.44
CA GLU A 72 -17.07 -0.09 -0.84
C GLU A 72 -17.68 -1.26 -1.60
N LYS A 73 -16.94 -1.86 -2.53
CA LYS A 73 -17.43 -2.95 -3.38
C LYS A 73 -17.49 -4.28 -2.64
N TYR A 74 -16.45 -4.60 -1.87
CA TYR A 74 -16.27 -5.94 -1.30
C TYR A 74 -16.36 -5.99 0.22
N GLY A 75 -16.39 -4.87 0.89
CA GLY A 75 -16.48 -4.82 2.34
C GLY A 75 -15.23 -5.31 3.06
N ILE A 76 -14.06 -5.31 2.39
CA ILE A 76 -12.80 -5.72 2.99
C ILE A 76 -11.91 -4.48 3.20
N PRO A 77 -11.29 -4.33 4.40
CA PRO A 77 -10.43 -3.18 4.67
C PRO A 77 -9.20 -3.15 3.76
N VAL A 78 -8.76 -1.95 3.42
CA VAL A 78 -7.57 -1.71 2.60
C VAL A 78 -6.57 -0.86 3.36
N VAL A 79 -5.31 -1.27 3.33
CA VAL A 79 -4.17 -0.50 3.84
C VAL A 79 -3.24 -0.18 2.68
N VAL A 80 -2.85 1.08 2.55
CA VAL A 80 -1.88 1.50 1.53
C VAL A 80 -0.47 1.33 2.09
N GLY A 81 0.31 0.45 1.49
CA GLY A 81 1.68 0.18 1.88
C GLY A 81 1.91 -1.26 2.30
N THR A 82 3.14 -1.69 2.09
CA THR A 82 3.62 -3.02 2.46
C THR A 82 4.93 -2.92 3.22
N HIS A 83 6.03 -2.57 2.55
CA HIS A 83 7.34 -2.45 3.13
C HIS A 83 7.70 -0.98 3.34
N PRO A 84 8.69 -0.66 4.21
CA PRO A 84 9.11 0.73 4.41
C PRO A 84 9.81 1.28 3.16
N ILE A 85 9.79 2.62 3.01
CA ILE A 85 10.53 3.28 1.93
C ILE A 85 11.81 3.90 2.50
N PRO A 86 12.91 3.92 1.73
CA PRO A 86 14.11 4.64 2.12
C PRO A 86 13.85 6.14 2.27
N GLN A 87 14.57 6.77 3.19
CA GLN A 87 14.44 8.21 3.46
C GLN A 87 14.68 9.05 2.20
N LYS A 88 15.60 8.62 1.35
CA LYS A 88 15.89 9.33 0.09
C LYS A 88 14.69 9.42 -0.84
N TYR A 89 13.83 8.40 -0.88
CA TYR A 89 12.61 8.45 -1.69
C TYR A 89 11.62 9.47 -1.14
N LEU A 90 11.47 9.53 0.18
CA LEU A 90 10.63 10.54 0.82
C LEU A 90 11.08 11.94 0.44
N LEU A 91 12.39 12.22 0.59
CA LEU A 91 12.95 13.54 0.27
C LEU A 91 12.79 13.88 -1.21
N THR A 92 12.93 12.90 -2.10
CA THR A 92 12.77 13.12 -3.54
C THR A 92 11.32 13.46 -3.88
N HIS A 93 10.36 12.76 -3.30
CA HIS A 93 8.93 13.06 -3.51
C HIS A 93 8.55 14.43 -2.99
N GLU A 94 9.08 14.83 -1.82
CA GLU A 94 8.88 16.18 -1.28
C GLU A 94 9.42 17.25 -2.22
N ARG A 95 10.64 17.03 -2.75
CA ARG A 95 11.28 17.97 -3.68
C ARG A 95 10.52 18.10 -4.98
N LEU A 96 10.02 16.99 -5.53
CA LEU A 96 9.27 16.97 -6.79
C LEU A 96 7.80 17.38 -6.63
N GLY A 97 7.30 17.40 -5.39
CA GLY A 97 5.91 17.74 -5.13
C GLY A 97 4.91 16.70 -5.60
N THR A 98 5.31 15.44 -5.68
CA THR A 98 4.46 14.35 -6.20
C THR A 98 3.33 13.96 -5.25
N TRP A 99 3.45 14.33 -3.96
CA TRP A 99 2.45 14.03 -2.93
C TRP A 99 1.74 15.29 -2.41
N ASN A 100 1.57 16.28 -3.26
CA ASN A 100 0.98 17.58 -2.86
C ASN A 100 -0.54 17.59 -2.78
N GLY A 101 -1.23 16.59 -3.34
CA GLY A 101 -2.68 16.52 -3.26
C GLY A 101 -3.18 16.30 -1.84
N PRO A 102 -4.42 16.74 -1.51
CA PRO A 102 -4.95 16.66 -0.15
C PRO A 102 -5.14 15.23 0.35
N GLU A 103 -5.22 14.24 -0.53
CA GLU A 103 -5.38 12.82 -0.20
C GLU A 103 -4.08 12.17 0.29
N TRP A 104 -2.91 12.73 -0.05
CA TRP A 104 -1.63 12.08 0.15
C TRP A 104 -1.20 11.88 1.61
N PRO A 105 -1.44 12.84 2.55
CA PRO A 105 -1.05 12.59 3.95
C PRO A 105 -1.67 11.32 4.52
N GLU A 106 -2.92 11.04 4.20
CA GLU A 106 -3.61 9.83 4.64
C GLU A 106 -3.11 8.59 3.90
N LEU A 107 -2.91 8.72 2.58
CA LEU A 107 -2.47 7.59 1.74
C LEU A 107 -1.08 7.07 2.13
N ILE A 108 -0.15 7.96 2.46
CA ILE A 108 1.24 7.56 2.75
C ILE A 108 1.49 7.23 4.22
N ALA A 109 0.56 7.56 5.12
CA ALA A 109 0.76 7.40 6.56
C ALA A 109 1.20 5.98 6.97
N PRO A 110 0.57 4.90 6.50
CA PRO A 110 1.01 3.55 6.88
C PRO A 110 2.42 3.22 6.39
N THR A 111 2.80 3.72 5.22
CA THR A 111 4.13 3.51 4.64
C THR A 111 5.21 4.23 5.43
N LEU A 112 4.88 5.38 6.03
CA LEU A 112 5.82 6.18 6.83
C LEU A 112 5.85 5.78 8.31
N ALA A 113 5.01 4.87 8.76
CA ALA A 113 4.81 4.57 10.16
C ALA A 113 6.04 4.02 10.88
N ASP A 114 6.95 3.34 10.17
CA ASP A 114 8.16 2.74 10.74
C ASP A 114 9.39 3.56 10.38
N GLU A 115 9.49 4.73 10.99
CA GLU A 115 10.58 5.68 10.71
C GLU A 115 11.97 5.07 10.95
N ARG A 116 12.12 4.32 12.04
CA ARG A 116 13.41 3.71 12.39
C ARG A 116 13.93 2.77 11.31
N THR A 117 13.07 1.87 10.84
CA THR A 117 13.43 0.95 9.78
C THR A 117 13.63 1.68 8.46
N ARG A 118 12.81 2.70 8.19
CA ARG A 118 12.92 3.50 6.99
C ARG A 118 14.26 4.23 6.89
N LEU A 119 14.73 4.80 8.00
CA LEU A 119 16.04 5.46 8.04
C LEU A 119 17.18 4.47 7.85
N ALA A 120 17.03 3.25 8.33
CA ALA A 120 18.05 2.20 8.17
C ALA A 120 18.14 1.66 6.73
N TYR A 121 17.16 1.94 5.89
CA TYR A 121 17.12 1.48 4.50
C TYR A 121 18.00 2.31 3.55
N ASP A 122 18.46 3.45 3.98
CA ASP A 122 19.34 4.31 3.12
C ASP A 122 20.76 3.72 2.93
#